data_465dbb84f82508d796db9e58d2b44cf3
#
_entry.id   465dbb84f82508d796db9e58d2b44cf3
#
_cell.length_a   1.000
_cell.length_b   1.000
_cell.length_c   1.000
_cell.angle_alpha   90.00
_cell.angle_beta   90.00
_cell.angle_gamma   90.00
#
_symmetry.space_group_name_H-M   'P 1'
#
loop_
_entity.id
_entity.type
_entity.pdbx_description
1 polymer ?
#
loop_
_entity_poly.entity_id
_entity_poly.type
_entity_poly.pdbx_seq_one_letter_code
_entity_poly.pdbx_strand_id
1 'polypeptide(L)'
;MSENQLDRQVERAFSCITPDIFDSVLADCGESAGNITYLDFGARRTVSAKARSKALRRIGSLAAALLLVLGVSGGAWAYKASVTPVAVVSLDVNPGMDIEVNRAEKVICVIPKNQDAQTVLEDKNYRGTSLDEAVAGIAAAMQATGYISDAANSLLVSVQSSETERAAGIQEKLNGLLQERMPDCSVLSQTVQIDDALQQLAEDNGITVGKALLVKKIVDASGQYTFADLAKLSINDLNLLISSARLVLEEVSSVGSVSEGKYIGHEAAVQTALEHAQLTEEMVQKLGTIVAYENGTMLYDVAFEHEGSDYQYKIDALTGVLVESIEDTTRQLQQLPQTPEEWEAWGEEHGDAWEAWAEEYGDAWEAWGEEYGESWETWGEAYGESWEAWAEAWGHWAKQNFRS
;
A
#
# COMPACT_ATOMS: atom_id res chain seq x y z
N MET A 1 -16.87 -4.50 -15.53
CA MET A 1 -15.90 -5.54 -15.96
C MET A 1 -16.58 -6.32 -17.08
N SER A 2 -15.97 -6.48 -18.24
CA SER A 2 -16.56 -7.26 -19.34
C SER A 2 -16.42 -8.76 -19.05
N GLU A 3 -17.41 -9.57 -19.47
CA GLU A 3 -17.44 -11.03 -19.31
C GLU A 3 -16.12 -11.68 -19.78
N ASN A 4 -15.49 -11.15 -20.82
CA ASN A 4 -14.20 -11.58 -21.34
C ASN A 4 -12.98 -11.28 -20.42
N GLN A 5 -13.11 -10.38 -19.44
CA GLN A 5 -12.06 -10.11 -18.47
C GLN A 5 -12.15 -11.08 -17.28
N LEU A 6 -13.37 -11.39 -16.88
CA LEU A 6 -13.61 -12.36 -15.82
C LEU A 6 -13.16 -13.77 -16.26
N ASP A 7 -13.52 -14.17 -17.48
CA ASP A 7 -13.10 -15.47 -18.04
C ASP A 7 -11.58 -15.61 -18.11
N ARG A 8 -10.87 -14.56 -18.52
CA ARG A 8 -9.40 -14.56 -18.54
C ARG A 8 -8.75 -14.60 -17.15
N GLN A 9 -9.36 -13.98 -16.14
CA GLN A 9 -8.89 -14.07 -14.77
C GLN A 9 -9.14 -15.47 -14.18
N VAL A 10 -10.31 -16.03 -14.47
CA VAL A 10 -10.66 -17.40 -14.07
C VAL A 10 -9.76 -18.42 -14.76
N GLU A 11 -9.52 -18.32 -16.07
CA GLU A 11 -8.58 -19.18 -16.78
C GLU A 11 -7.15 -19.09 -16.22
N ARG A 12 -6.67 -17.89 -15.88
CA ARG A 12 -5.34 -17.72 -15.26
C ARG A 12 -5.28 -18.27 -13.84
N ALA A 13 -6.32 -18.06 -13.03
CA ALA A 13 -6.42 -18.68 -11.71
C ALA A 13 -6.42 -20.23 -11.81
N PHE A 14 -7.18 -20.78 -12.77
CA PHE A 14 -7.16 -22.24 -13.01
C PHE A 14 -5.83 -22.72 -13.55
N SER A 15 -5.12 -21.96 -14.40
CA SER A 15 -3.78 -22.35 -14.87
C SER A 15 -2.72 -22.36 -13.76
N CYS A 16 -2.91 -21.57 -12.70
CA CYS A 16 -2.06 -21.64 -11.51
C CYS A 16 -2.37 -22.88 -10.64
N ILE A 17 -3.61 -23.37 -10.65
CA ILE A 17 -4.08 -24.49 -9.79
C ILE A 17 -3.96 -25.82 -10.50
N THR A 18 -4.18 -25.87 -11.83
CA THR A 18 -4.06 -27.10 -12.62
C THR A 18 -2.63 -27.22 -13.16
N PRO A 19 -1.83 -28.20 -12.66
CA PRO A 19 -0.54 -28.44 -13.27
C PRO A 19 -0.75 -28.93 -14.70
N ASP A 20 0.03 -28.39 -15.61
CA ASP A 20 0.08 -28.84 -17.01
C ASP A 20 0.83 -30.18 -17.09
N ILE A 21 0.24 -31.21 -16.47
CA ILE A 21 0.78 -32.57 -16.48
C ILE A 21 0.21 -33.37 -17.65
N PHE A 22 -0.77 -32.81 -18.40
CA PHE A 22 -1.45 -33.57 -19.44
C PHE A 22 -0.48 -33.93 -20.57
N ASP A 23 0.36 -32.98 -20.97
CA ASP A 23 1.36 -33.22 -22.03
C ASP A 23 2.51 -34.11 -21.55
N SER A 24 2.92 -34.01 -20.27
CA SER A 24 3.95 -34.88 -19.71
C SER A 24 3.43 -36.31 -19.51
N VAL A 25 2.17 -36.47 -19.10
CA VAL A 25 1.53 -37.77 -18.98
C VAL A 25 1.31 -38.39 -20.36
N LEU A 26 0.94 -37.62 -21.36
CA LEU A 26 0.81 -38.07 -22.74
C LEU A 26 2.17 -38.47 -23.36
N ALA A 27 3.23 -37.71 -23.09
CA ALA A 27 4.60 -38.07 -23.52
C ALA A 27 5.08 -39.37 -22.90
N ASP A 28 4.90 -39.52 -21.56
CA ASP A 28 5.23 -40.78 -20.86
C ASP A 28 4.39 -41.98 -21.33
N CYS A 29 3.13 -41.78 -21.67
CA CYS A 29 2.27 -42.80 -22.25
C CYS A 29 2.69 -43.17 -23.68
N GLY A 30 3.20 -42.18 -24.45
CA GLY A 30 3.70 -42.36 -25.83
C GLY A 30 4.96 -43.23 -25.90
N GLU A 31 5.88 -43.05 -24.96
CA GLU A 31 7.13 -43.85 -24.89
C GLU A 31 6.87 -45.30 -24.40
N SER A 32 5.83 -45.49 -23.59
CA SER A 32 5.49 -46.84 -23.07
C SER A 32 4.79 -47.73 -24.10
N ALA A 33 4.29 -47.20 -25.21
CA ALA A 33 3.59 -47.99 -26.26
C ALA A 33 4.53 -48.77 -27.17
N GLY A 34 5.86 -48.58 -27.06
CA GLY A 34 6.87 -49.20 -27.93
C GLY A 34 7.39 -50.59 -27.49
N ASN A 35 7.06 -51.06 -26.29
CA ASN A 35 7.64 -52.32 -25.76
C ASN A 35 6.59 -53.34 -25.27
N ILE A 36 5.66 -53.73 -26.13
CA ILE A 36 4.84 -54.93 -25.90
C ILE A 36 5.62 -56.11 -26.42
N THR A 37 6.41 -56.74 -25.55
CA THR A 37 7.06 -58.02 -25.83
C THR A 37 6.03 -59.11 -25.56
N TYR A 38 5.55 -59.75 -26.62
CA TYR A 38 4.75 -60.96 -26.50
C TYR A 38 5.62 -62.09 -25.89
N LEU A 39 5.29 -62.53 -24.70
CA LEU A 39 5.90 -63.71 -24.10
C LEU A 39 5.34 -64.95 -24.79
N ASP A 40 6.18 -65.58 -25.59
CA ASP A 40 5.92 -66.88 -26.20
C ASP A 40 5.89 -67.99 -25.12
N PHE A 41 4.75 -68.58 -24.89
CA PHE A 41 4.52 -69.68 -23.94
C PHE A 41 4.79 -71.06 -24.53
N GLY A 42 5.86 -71.23 -25.29
CA GLY A 42 6.16 -72.50 -25.93
C GLY A 42 7.56 -73.04 -25.69
N ALA A 43 7.91 -73.43 -24.46
CA ALA A 43 8.97 -74.49 -24.23
C ALA A 43 8.93 -75.05 -22.83
N ARG A 44 8.39 -76.25 -22.68
CA ARG A 44 8.59 -77.03 -21.49
C ARG A 44 10.06 -77.47 -21.37
N ARG A 45 10.78 -76.88 -20.41
CA ARG A 45 12.00 -77.50 -19.85
C ARG A 45 11.79 -77.73 -18.38
N THR A 46 11.63 -79.00 -18.04
CA THR A 46 11.67 -79.51 -16.69
C THR A 46 13.08 -79.35 -16.14
N VAL A 47 13.32 -78.36 -15.31
CA VAL A 47 14.49 -78.28 -14.45
C VAL A 47 13.99 -78.40 -13.00
N SER A 48 14.37 -79.54 -12.39
CA SER A 48 14.17 -79.78 -10.97
C SER A 48 14.95 -78.71 -10.19
N ALA A 49 14.27 -77.68 -9.69
CA ALA A 49 14.84 -76.73 -8.78
C ALA A 49 14.34 -77.04 -7.35
N LYS A 50 15.28 -77.36 -6.53
CA LYS A 50 15.13 -77.53 -5.06
C LYS A 50 14.26 -76.37 -4.52
N ALA A 51 13.26 -76.76 -3.74
CA ALA A 51 12.42 -75.88 -2.98
C ALA A 51 13.25 -74.97 -2.04
N ARG A 52 13.66 -73.77 -2.53
CA ARG A 52 14.18 -72.71 -1.70
C ARG A 52 13.26 -71.54 -1.78
N SER A 53 12.50 -71.49 -0.70
CA SER A 53 11.87 -70.25 -0.14
C SER A 53 10.77 -69.56 -0.98
N LYS A 54 9.57 -70.16 -0.90
CA LYS A 54 8.31 -69.34 -1.04
C LYS A 54 8.31 -68.14 -0.09
N ALA A 55 9.11 -68.15 0.98
CA ALA A 55 9.30 -67.07 1.93
C ALA A 55 10.03 -65.89 1.32
N LEU A 56 11.15 -66.12 0.56
CA LEU A 56 11.89 -65.02 -0.06
C LEU A 56 11.10 -64.30 -1.17
N ARG A 57 10.26 -64.99 -1.94
CA ARG A 57 9.38 -64.38 -2.93
C ARG A 57 8.27 -63.56 -2.28
N ARG A 58 7.73 -64.02 -1.14
CA ARG A 58 6.72 -63.24 -0.36
C ARG A 58 7.35 -62.01 0.30
N ILE A 59 8.57 -62.09 0.79
CA ILE A 59 9.30 -60.94 1.35
C ILE A 59 9.65 -59.94 0.25
N GLY A 60 10.09 -60.40 -0.93
CA GLY A 60 10.36 -59.53 -2.08
C GLY A 60 9.11 -58.82 -2.62
N SER A 61 7.95 -59.51 -2.66
CA SER A 61 6.68 -58.87 -3.08
C SER A 61 6.13 -57.89 -2.04
N LEU A 62 6.32 -58.20 -0.74
CA LEU A 62 5.96 -57.24 0.33
C LEU A 62 6.88 -56.00 0.32
N ALA A 63 8.18 -56.19 0.12
CA ALA A 63 9.13 -55.06 -0.02
C ALA A 63 8.84 -54.20 -1.24
N ALA A 64 8.53 -54.82 -2.40
CA ALA A 64 8.14 -54.08 -3.60
C ALA A 64 6.80 -53.32 -3.41
N ALA A 65 5.80 -53.92 -2.76
CA ALA A 65 4.54 -53.27 -2.43
C ALA A 65 4.75 -52.11 -1.45
N LEU A 66 5.64 -52.28 -0.47
CA LEU A 66 5.97 -51.22 0.50
C LEU A 66 6.71 -50.05 -0.16
N LEU A 67 7.62 -50.33 -1.09
CA LEU A 67 8.30 -49.31 -1.89
C LEU A 67 7.34 -48.57 -2.83
N LEU A 68 6.37 -49.29 -3.42
CA LEU A 68 5.31 -48.62 -4.22
C LEU A 68 4.42 -47.75 -3.37
N VAL A 69 3.97 -48.21 -2.20
CA VAL A 69 3.16 -47.42 -1.26
C VAL A 69 3.95 -46.21 -0.76
N LEU A 70 5.21 -46.39 -0.39
CA LEU A 70 6.09 -45.26 0.02
C LEU A 70 6.39 -44.33 -1.14
N GLY A 71 6.57 -44.81 -2.36
CA GLY A 71 6.79 -44.01 -3.55
C GLY A 71 5.56 -43.20 -3.94
N VAL A 72 4.38 -43.83 -3.96
CA VAL A 72 3.12 -43.14 -4.28
C VAL A 72 2.72 -42.13 -3.18
N SER A 73 2.79 -42.56 -1.90
CA SER A 73 2.45 -41.68 -0.78
C SER A 73 3.47 -40.53 -0.60
N GLY A 74 4.76 -40.87 -0.73
CA GLY A 74 5.84 -39.87 -0.70
C GLY A 74 5.76 -38.89 -1.88
N GLY A 75 5.47 -39.38 -3.08
CA GLY A 75 5.24 -38.57 -4.28
C GLY A 75 4.02 -37.66 -4.16
N ALA A 76 2.90 -38.22 -3.68
CA ALA A 76 1.68 -37.42 -3.45
C ALA A 76 1.88 -36.34 -2.37
N TRP A 77 2.62 -36.68 -1.30
CA TRP A 77 2.94 -35.70 -0.26
C TRP A 77 3.90 -34.60 -0.78
N ALA A 78 4.94 -34.99 -1.50
CA ALA A 78 5.88 -34.02 -2.11
C ALA A 78 5.18 -33.12 -3.13
N TYR A 79 4.27 -33.70 -3.94
CA TYR A 79 3.45 -32.92 -4.87
C TYR A 79 2.56 -31.92 -4.13
N LYS A 80 1.81 -32.38 -3.12
CA LYS A 80 0.98 -31.51 -2.30
C LYS A 80 1.81 -30.39 -1.65
N ALA A 81 2.96 -30.71 -1.10
CA ALA A 81 3.87 -29.74 -0.50
C ALA A 81 4.41 -28.70 -1.52
N SER A 82 4.55 -29.08 -2.79
CA SER A 82 5.03 -28.17 -3.85
C SER A 82 3.98 -27.22 -4.38
N VAL A 83 2.69 -27.56 -4.28
CA VAL A 83 1.58 -26.74 -4.82
C VAL A 83 0.73 -26.05 -3.74
N THR A 84 1.00 -26.28 -2.45
CA THR A 84 0.27 -25.64 -1.37
C THR A 84 1.00 -24.38 -0.96
N PRO A 85 0.36 -23.18 -1.08
CA PRO A 85 0.97 -21.93 -0.63
C PRO A 85 1.08 -21.92 0.90
N VAL A 86 2.21 -21.46 1.41
CA VAL A 86 2.47 -21.25 2.84
C VAL A 86 2.77 -19.80 3.16
N ALA A 87 3.10 -19.01 2.14
CA ALA A 87 3.21 -17.57 2.26
C ALA A 87 2.84 -16.90 0.93
N VAL A 88 2.38 -15.67 1.03
CA VAL A 88 2.15 -14.76 -0.09
C VAL A 88 3.03 -13.54 0.11
N VAL A 89 3.79 -13.20 -0.91
CA VAL A 89 4.61 -11.98 -0.95
C VAL A 89 3.97 -11.03 -1.95
N SER A 90 3.48 -9.89 -1.47
CA SER A 90 3.00 -8.82 -2.33
C SER A 90 4.14 -7.86 -2.64
N LEU A 91 4.27 -7.51 -3.91
CA LEU A 91 5.15 -6.46 -4.41
C LEU A 91 4.28 -5.35 -4.99
N ASP A 92 4.42 -4.16 -4.45
CA ASP A 92 3.67 -2.99 -4.85
C ASP A 92 4.59 -1.82 -5.17
N VAL A 93 4.36 -1.23 -6.33
CA VAL A 93 4.86 0.08 -6.75
C VAL A 93 3.66 0.91 -7.21
N ASN A 94 3.01 0.51 -8.15
CA ASN A 94 1.88 0.71 -9.01
C ASN A 94 2.34 0.38 -10.44
N PRO A 95 2.69 -0.87 -10.65
CA PRO A 95 1.93 -2.12 -10.51
C PRO A 95 1.96 -2.80 -9.14
N GLY A 96 0.90 -3.58 -8.84
CA GLY A 96 0.80 -4.44 -7.66
C GLY A 96 0.56 -5.91 -8.04
N MET A 97 1.24 -6.84 -7.36
CA MET A 97 1.10 -8.27 -7.61
C MET A 97 1.40 -9.13 -6.38
N ASP A 98 0.80 -10.30 -6.31
CA ASP A 98 1.05 -11.30 -5.28
C ASP A 98 1.85 -12.47 -5.83
N ILE A 99 2.83 -12.94 -5.07
CA ILE A 99 3.67 -14.10 -5.35
C ILE A 99 3.35 -15.17 -4.30
N GLU A 100 2.70 -16.24 -4.72
CA GLU A 100 2.46 -17.38 -3.85
C GLU A 100 3.67 -18.31 -3.83
N VAL A 101 4.12 -18.71 -2.63
CA VAL A 101 5.26 -19.59 -2.47
C VAL A 101 4.93 -20.80 -1.60
N ASN A 102 5.57 -21.93 -1.94
CA ASN A 102 5.48 -23.15 -1.15
C ASN A 102 6.49 -23.16 0.01
N ARG A 103 6.50 -24.25 0.78
CA ARG A 103 7.38 -24.41 1.96
C ARG A 103 8.88 -24.32 1.65
N ALA A 104 9.29 -24.62 0.43
CA ALA A 104 10.67 -24.50 -0.05
C ALA A 104 10.99 -23.13 -0.68
N GLU A 105 10.12 -22.14 -0.48
CA GLU A 105 10.20 -20.80 -1.07
C GLU A 105 10.30 -20.82 -2.62
N LYS A 106 9.66 -21.84 -3.24
CA LYS A 106 9.50 -21.87 -4.68
C LYS A 106 8.17 -21.22 -5.06
N VAL A 107 8.20 -20.42 -6.11
CA VAL A 107 7.01 -19.73 -6.64
C VAL A 107 6.01 -20.74 -7.19
N ILE A 108 4.80 -20.71 -6.71
CA ILE A 108 3.65 -21.47 -7.22
C ILE A 108 3.03 -20.71 -8.38
N CYS A 109 2.67 -19.45 -8.14
CA CYS A 109 2.19 -18.54 -9.18
C CYS A 109 2.44 -17.07 -8.79
N VAL A 110 2.34 -16.17 -9.79
CA VAL A 110 2.34 -14.72 -9.62
C VAL A 110 1.01 -14.19 -10.11
N ILE A 111 0.29 -13.45 -9.27
CA ILE A 111 -1.07 -12.97 -9.50
C ILE A 111 -1.03 -11.44 -9.66
N PRO A 112 -1.19 -10.91 -10.89
CA PRO A 112 -1.27 -9.47 -11.07
C PRO A 112 -2.58 -8.91 -10.52
N LYS A 113 -2.52 -7.77 -9.82
CA LYS A 113 -3.71 -7.10 -9.26
C LYS A 113 -4.28 -6.01 -10.18
N ASN A 114 -3.48 -5.50 -11.09
CA ASN A 114 -3.89 -4.46 -12.03
C ASN A 114 -3.31 -4.67 -13.43
N GLN A 115 -3.72 -3.83 -14.38
CA GLN A 115 -3.29 -3.92 -15.78
C GLN A 115 -1.77 -3.68 -15.93
N ASP A 116 -1.20 -2.78 -15.13
CA ASP A 116 0.23 -2.47 -15.16
C ASP A 116 1.06 -3.69 -14.73
N ALA A 117 0.61 -4.42 -13.69
CA ALA A 117 1.24 -5.66 -13.28
C ALA A 117 1.18 -6.75 -14.37
N GLN A 118 0.09 -6.79 -15.15
CA GLN A 118 -0.01 -7.69 -16.29
C GLN A 118 1.05 -7.36 -17.34
N THR A 119 1.27 -6.08 -17.61
CA THR A 119 2.28 -5.60 -18.57
C THR A 119 3.71 -5.95 -18.09
N VAL A 120 4.01 -5.76 -16.80
CA VAL A 120 5.31 -6.12 -16.23
C VAL A 120 5.60 -7.62 -16.31
N LEU A 121 4.55 -8.45 -16.15
CA LEU A 121 4.63 -9.91 -16.17
C LEU A 121 4.49 -10.51 -17.57
N GLU A 122 4.22 -9.72 -18.60
CA GLU A 122 4.06 -10.19 -19.98
C GLU A 122 5.29 -11.02 -20.40
N ASP A 123 5.03 -12.20 -20.96
CA ASP A 123 6.05 -13.16 -21.40
C ASP A 123 6.98 -13.74 -20.31
N LYS A 124 6.72 -13.49 -19.03
CA LYS A 124 7.54 -13.99 -17.92
C LYS A 124 6.82 -15.07 -17.12
N ASN A 125 7.50 -16.18 -16.91
CA ASN A 125 7.02 -17.27 -16.09
C ASN A 125 7.99 -17.55 -14.95
N TYR A 126 7.55 -17.25 -13.74
CA TYR A 126 8.34 -17.47 -12.51
C TYR A 126 7.99 -18.75 -11.77
N ARG A 127 7.06 -19.56 -12.29
CA ARG A 127 6.65 -20.82 -11.64
C ARG A 127 7.83 -21.76 -11.44
N GLY A 128 8.03 -22.24 -10.20
CA GLY A 128 9.10 -23.16 -9.83
C GLY A 128 10.47 -22.50 -9.60
N THR A 129 10.64 -21.21 -9.89
CA THR A 129 11.86 -20.48 -9.53
C THR A 129 11.92 -20.22 -8.02
N SER A 130 13.06 -19.81 -7.50
CA SER A 130 13.14 -19.33 -6.12
C SER A 130 12.43 -17.99 -5.96
N LEU A 131 11.94 -17.69 -4.76
CA LEU A 131 11.34 -16.40 -4.45
C LEU A 131 12.31 -15.26 -4.76
N ASP A 132 13.59 -15.40 -4.42
CA ASP A 132 14.64 -14.41 -4.64
C ASP A 132 14.82 -14.09 -6.12
N GLU A 133 14.87 -15.13 -6.96
CA GLU A 133 14.98 -14.96 -8.43
C GLU A 133 13.72 -14.27 -8.99
N ALA A 134 12.55 -14.64 -8.52
CA ALA A 134 11.29 -14.04 -8.95
C ALA A 134 11.22 -12.56 -8.55
N VAL A 135 11.48 -12.23 -7.30
CA VAL A 135 11.46 -10.84 -6.79
C VAL A 135 12.49 -9.99 -7.53
N ALA A 136 13.73 -10.46 -7.67
CA ALA A 136 14.75 -9.73 -8.41
C ALA A 136 14.38 -9.53 -9.89
N GLY A 137 13.82 -10.56 -10.53
CA GLY A 137 13.40 -10.49 -11.93
C GLY A 137 12.22 -9.55 -12.16
N ILE A 138 11.25 -9.55 -11.23
CA ILE A 138 10.08 -8.65 -11.25
C ILE A 138 10.54 -7.20 -11.01
N ALA A 139 11.36 -6.96 -10.01
CA ALA A 139 11.88 -5.64 -9.69
C ALA A 139 12.68 -5.05 -10.87
N ALA A 140 13.55 -5.86 -11.50
CA ALA A 140 14.26 -5.46 -12.71
C ALA A 140 13.31 -5.15 -13.89
N ALA A 141 12.20 -5.89 -13.99
CA ALA A 141 11.18 -5.61 -15.01
C ALA A 141 10.45 -4.31 -14.75
N MET A 142 10.14 -4.00 -13.49
CA MET A 142 9.54 -2.72 -13.10
C MET A 142 10.46 -1.53 -13.38
N GLN A 143 11.79 -1.69 -13.21
CA GLN A 143 12.77 -0.68 -13.62
C GLN A 143 12.83 -0.53 -15.14
N ALA A 144 12.90 -1.64 -15.87
CA ALA A 144 12.98 -1.62 -17.34
C ALA A 144 11.75 -1.01 -18.01
N THR A 145 10.59 -1.12 -17.37
CA THR A 145 9.31 -0.52 -17.81
C THR A 145 9.06 0.88 -17.27
N GLY A 146 9.97 1.42 -16.44
CA GLY A 146 9.90 2.78 -15.90
C GLY A 146 8.97 2.96 -14.70
N TYR A 147 8.38 1.89 -14.15
CA TYR A 147 7.58 1.97 -12.92
C TYR A 147 8.43 2.25 -11.69
N ILE A 148 9.70 1.82 -11.68
CA ILE A 148 10.71 2.24 -10.72
C ILE A 148 11.73 3.07 -11.48
N SER A 149 11.92 4.31 -11.06
CA SER A 149 12.78 5.31 -11.71
C SER A 149 13.26 6.34 -10.70
N ASP A 150 14.13 7.25 -11.13
CA ASP A 150 14.59 8.37 -10.29
C ASP A 150 13.42 9.27 -9.85
N ALA A 151 12.32 9.31 -10.59
CA ALA A 151 11.14 10.07 -10.26
C ALA A 151 10.18 9.36 -9.29
N ALA A 152 10.25 8.02 -9.20
CA ALA A 152 9.40 7.21 -8.33
C ALA A 152 10.15 5.92 -7.97
N ASN A 153 10.86 5.93 -6.85
CA ASN A 153 11.78 4.87 -6.47
C ASN A 153 11.29 3.96 -5.33
N SER A 154 10.02 4.08 -4.91
CA SER A 154 9.52 3.34 -3.74
C SER A 154 8.89 2.02 -4.12
N LEU A 155 9.22 0.97 -3.36
CA LEU A 155 8.68 -0.38 -3.46
C LEU A 155 8.15 -0.82 -2.08
N LEU A 156 6.94 -1.34 -2.02
CA LEU A 156 6.40 -2.00 -0.84
C LEU A 156 6.50 -3.51 -0.99
N VAL A 157 7.07 -4.17 0.00
CA VAL A 157 7.11 -5.62 0.17
C VAL A 157 6.25 -5.99 1.37
N SER A 158 5.22 -6.79 1.14
CA SER A 158 4.36 -7.27 2.21
C SER A 158 4.35 -8.79 2.24
N VAL A 159 4.60 -9.39 3.41
CA VAL A 159 4.70 -10.84 3.54
C VAL A 159 3.58 -11.35 4.44
N GLN A 160 2.71 -12.17 3.87
CA GLN A 160 1.61 -12.84 4.56
C GLN A 160 1.92 -14.32 4.76
N SER A 161 1.84 -14.80 6.00
CA SER A 161 1.95 -16.22 6.34
C SER A 161 1.22 -16.50 7.65
N SER A 162 0.69 -17.73 7.80
CA SER A 162 0.18 -18.19 9.09
C SER A 162 1.30 -18.47 10.12
N GLU A 163 2.55 -18.60 9.66
CA GLU A 163 3.73 -18.76 10.49
C GLU A 163 4.45 -17.41 10.62
N THR A 164 4.30 -16.71 11.75
CA THR A 164 4.86 -15.34 11.95
C THR A 164 6.39 -15.29 11.77
N GLU A 165 7.12 -16.29 12.29
CA GLU A 165 8.57 -16.38 12.14
C GLU A 165 8.99 -16.52 10.67
N ARG A 166 8.22 -17.25 9.88
CA ARG A 166 8.45 -17.39 8.44
C ARG A 166 8.23 -16.08 7.72
N ALA A 167 7.15 -15.37 8.02
CA ALA A 167 6.86 -14.07 7.42
C ALA A 167 8.00 -13.08 7.69
N ALA A 168 8.46 -12.99 8.93
CA ALA A 168 9.58 -12.12 9.33
C ALA A 168 10.90 -12.51 8.63
N GLY A 169 11.21 -13.82 8.56
CA GLY A 169 12.41 -14.31 7.89
C GLY A 169 12.41 -14.01 6.38
N ILE A 170 11.28 -14.20 5.71
CA ILE A 170 11.14 -13.84 4.29
C ILE A 170 11.27 -12.32 4.10
N GLN A 171 10.64 -11.51 4.96
CA GLN A 171 10.72 -10.05 4.92
C GLN A 171 12.17 -9.57 5.04
N GLU A 172 12.91 -10.03 6.04
CA GLU A 172 14.30 -9.66 6.27
C GLU A 172 15.20 -10.04 5.08
N LYS A 173 15.02 -11.25 4.57
CA LYS A 173 15.76 -11.77 3.42
C LYS A 173 15.50 -10.92 2.15
N LEU A 174 14.24 -10.57 1.87
CA LEU A 174 13.89 -9.77 0.71
C LEU A 174 14.36 -8.32 0.85
N ASN A 175 14.34 -7.75 2.04
CA ASN A 175 14.91 -6.43 2.31
C ASN A 175 16.41 -6.40 1.96
N GLY A 176 17.18 -7.39 2.43
CA GLY A 176 18.60 -7.50 2.10
C GLY A 176 18.84 -7.67 0.61
N LEU A 177 18.07 -8.52 -0.06
CA LEU A 177 18.16 -8.74 -1.50
C LEU A 177 17.88 -7.47 -2.32
N LEU A 178 16.82 -6.74 -1.96
CA LEU A 178 16.44 -5.51 -2.67
C LEU A 178 17.44 -4.37 -2.43
N GLN A 179 17.96 -4.24 -1.22
CA GLN A 179 19.02 -3.27 -0.95
C GLN A 179 20.29 -3.54 -1.76
N GLU A 180 20.68 -4.82 -1.90
CA GLU A 180 21.84 -5.19 -2.72
C GLU A 180 21.62 -4.94 -4.21
N ARG A 181 20.43 -5.26 -4.71
CA ARG A 181 20.12 -5.21 -6.15
C ARG A 181 19.67 -3.84 -6.63
N MET A 182 19.08 -3.04 -5.74
CA MET A 182 18.46 -1.76 -6.05
C MET A 182 18.77 -0.74 -4.93
N PRO A 183 20.04 -0.33 -4.78
CA PRO A 183 20.49 0.53 -3.68
C PRO A 183 19.82 1.91 -3.68
N ASP A 184 19.39 2.40 -4.84
CA ASP A 184 18.70 3.70 -4.98
C ASP A 184 17.19 3.61 -4.75
N CYS A 185 16.66 2.40 -4.45
CA CYS A 185 15.25 2.18 -4.19
C CYS A 185 14.93 2.42 -2.71
N SER A 186 13.82 3.08 -2.45
CA SER A 186 13.24 3.14 -1.11
C SER A 186 12.31 1.94 -0.90
N VAL A 187 12.66 1.06 0.03
CA VAL A 187 11.90 -0.17 0.29
C VAL A 187 11.14 -0.03 1.60
N LEU A 188 9.82 -0.04 1.51
CA LEU A 188 8.93 -0.26 2.64
C LEU A 188 8.67 -1.76 2.78
N SER A 189 8.69 -2.30 3.98
CA SER A 189 8.37 -3.69 4.19
C SER A 189 7.57 -3.92 5.47
N GLN A 190 6.66 -4.90 5.41
CA GLN A 190 5.80 -5.27 6.53
C GLN A 190 5.39 -6.73 6.48
N THR A 191 5.00 -7.29 7.62
CA THR A 191 4.26 -8.55 7.68
C THR A 191 2.76 -8.28 7.72
N VAL A 192 1.98 -9.18 7.11
CA VAL A 192 0.52 -9.10 7.05
C VAL A 192 -0.08 -10.31 7.76
N GLN A 193 -0.96 -10.06 8.72
CA GLN A 193 -1.79 -11.10 9.31
C GLN A 193 -3.05 -11.30 8.46
N ILE A 194 -3.54 -12.54 8.42
CA ILE A 194 -4.77 -12.87 7.68
C ILE A 194 -5.95 -12.21 8.40
N ASP A 195 -6.63 -11.31 7.70
CA ASP A 195 -7.82 -10.60 8.16
C ASP A 195 -8.82 -10.51 6.98
N ASP A 196 -9.96 -11.16 7.13
CA ASP A 196 -10.99 -11.21 6.08
C ASP A 196 -11.52 -9.81 5.72
N ALA A 197 -11.62 -8.90 6.70
CA ALA A 197 -12.07 -7.53 6.46
C ALA A 197 -11.05 -6.74 5.63
N LEU A 198 -9.76 -6.90 5.93
CA LEU A 198 -8.68 -6.27 5.18
C LEU A 198 -8.58 -6.85 3.76
N GLN A 199 -8.79 -8.15 3.61
CA GLN A 199 -8.82 -8.80 2.30
C GLN A 199 -9.97 -8.26 1.44
N GLN A 200 -11.18 -8.18 2.00
CA GLN A 200 -12.34 -7.62 1.30
C GLN A 200 -12.09 -6.15 0.89
N LEU A 201 -11.51 -5.36 1.79
CA LEU A 201 -11.18 -3.96 1.53
C LEU A 201 -10.17 -3.83 0.38
N ALA A 202 -9.18 -4.71 0.30
CA ALA A 202 -8.22 -4.77 -0.78
C ALA A 202 -8.87 -5.14 -2.12
N GLU A 203 -9.75 -6.15 -2.12
CA GLU A 203 -10.48 -6.60 -3.31
C GLU A 203 -11.41 -5.50 -3.85
N ASP A 204 -12.16 -4.82 -2.98
CA ASP A 204 -13.08 -3.74 -3.34
C ASP A 204 -12.36 -2.55 -3.99
N ASN A 205 -11.09 -2.33 -3.65
CA ASN A 205 -10.26 -1.26 -4.20
C ASN A 205 -9.29 -1.70 -5.30
N GLY A 206 -9.24 -3.00 -5.64
CA GLY A 206 -8.36 -3.54 -6.68
C GLY A 206 -6.87 -3.39 -6.38
N ILE A 207 -6.50 -3.45 -5.10
CA ILE A 207 -5.13 -3.34 -4.59
C ILE A 207 -4.70 -4.62 -3.86
N THR A 208 -3.43 -4.76 -3.54
CA THR A 208 -2.96 -5.88 -2.72
C THR A 208 -3.38 -5.71 -1.27
N VAL A 209 -3.44 -6.80 -0.51
CA VAL A 209 -3.70 -6.76 0.94
C VAL A 209 -2.58 -5.98 1.66
N GLY A 210 -1.34 -6.09 1.16
CA GLY A 210 -0.21 -5.34 1.68
C GLY A 210 -0.39 -3.83 1.56
N LYS A 211 -0.76 -3.34 0.37
CA LYS A 211 -1.06 -1.92 0.17
C LYS A 211 -2.25 -1.46 1.02
N ALA A 212 -3.30 -2.29 1.12
CA ALA A 212 -4.45 -1.96 1.96
C ALA A 212 -4.06 -1.80 3.44
N LEU A 213 -3.18 -2.68 3.96
CA LEU A 213 -2.67 -2.55 5.33
C LEU A 213 -1.83 -1.28 5.52
N LEU A 214 -0.94 -0.95 4.57
CA LEU A 214 -0.15 0.28 4.64
C LEU A 214 -1.04 1.52 4.67
N VAL A 215 -2.02 1.59 3.76
CA VAL A 215 -2.99 2.69 3.70
C VAL A 215 -3.75 2.82 5.02
N LYS A 216 -4.24 1.70 5.57
CA LYS A 216 -4.93 1.70 6.87
C LYS A 216 -4.04 2.25 7.99
N LYS A 217 -2.78 1.81 8.06
CA LYS A 217 -1.82 2.30 9.07
C LYS A 217 -1.55 3.81 8.92
N ILE A 218 -1.48 4.34 7.69
CA ILE A 218 -1.32 5.77 7.46
C ILE A 218 -2.56 6.54 7.90
N VAL A 219 -3.77 6.06 7.58
CA VAL A 219 -5.03 6.67 8.03
C VAL A 219 -5.10 6.70 9.55
N ASP A 220 -4.81 5.57 10.20
CA ASP A 220 -4.86 5.44 11.66
C ASP A 220 -3.81 6.35 12.35
N ALA A 221 -2.62 6.51 11.76
CA ALA A 221 -1.55 7.33 12.32
C ALA A 221 -1.72 8.83 12.08
N SER A 222 -2.28 9.22 10.93
CA SER A 222 -2.42 10.63 10.56
C SER A 222 -3.71 11.26 11.09
N GLY A 223 -4.80 10.50 11.14
CA GLY A 223 -6.14 10.99 11.48
C GLY A 223 -6.74 12.01 10.51
N GLN A 224 -6.07 12.29 9.38
CA GLN A 224 -6.45 13.33 8.42
C GLN A 224 -7.00 12.76 7.12
N TYR A 225 -6.59 11.55 6.73
CA TYR A 225 -6.87 10.99 5.42
C TYR A 225 -7.97 9.94 5.48
N THR A 226 -8.68 9.76 4.37
CA THR A 226 -9.58 8.62 4.21
C THR A 226 -8.87 7.48 3.47
N PHE A 227 -9.30 6.25 3.73
CA PHE A 227 -8.77 5.09 3.02
C PHE A 227 -8.98 5.19 1.50
N ALA A 228 -10.16 5.66 1.07
CA ALA A 228 -10.52 5.77 -0.34
C ALA A 228 -9.64 6.76 -1.11
N ASP A 229 -9.14 7.78 -0.45
CA ASP A 229 -8.23 8.75 -1.05
C ASP A 229 -6.83 8.17 -1.21
N LEU A 230 -6.27 7.62 -0.13
CA LEU A 230 -4.92 7.08 -0.13
C LEU A 230 -4.76 5.79 -0.95
N ALA A 231 -5.81 4.96 -1.06
CA ALA A 231 -5.77 3.73 -1.85
C ALA A 231 -5.44 3.96 -3.34
N LYS A 232 -5.71 5.15 -3.86
CA LYS A 232 -5.44 5.56 -5.25
C LYS A 232 -4.00 5.98 -5.49
N LEU A 233 -3.28 6.35 -4.43
CA LEU A 233 -1.90 6.85 -4.52
C LEU A 233 -0.93 5.74 -4.89
N SER A 234 0.18 6.11 -5.52
CA SER A 234 1.31 5.22 -5.72
C SER A 234 2.02 4.93 -4.39
N ILE A 235 2.82 3.87 -4.34
CA ILE A 235 3.65 3.60 -3.15
C ILE A 235 4.64 4.73 -2.90
N ASN A 236 5.15 5.37 -3.95
CA ASN A 236 6.05 6.51 -3.80
C ASN A 236 5.34 7.69 -3.13
N ASP A 237 4.11 8.01 -3.55
CA ASP A 237 3.34 9.11 -2.96
C ASP A 237 2.98 8.82 -1.50
N LEU A 238 2.59 7.56 -1.18
CA LEU A 238 2.35 7.13 0.21
C LEU A 238 3.63 7.23 1.07
N ASN A 239 4.77 6.83 0.52
CA ASN A 239 6.05 6.90 1.21
C ASN A 239 6.51 8.35 1.43
N LEU A 240 6.23 9.24 0.48
CA LEU A 240 6.46 10.69 0.64
C LEU A 240 5.63 11.25 1.80
N LEU A 241 4.35 10.89 1.90
CA LEU A 241 3.50 11.31 3.03
C LEU A 241 4.04 10.80 4.37
N ILE A 242 4.45 9.51 4.43
CA ILE A 242 5.04 8.91 5.64
C ILE A 242 6.32 9.65 6.04
N SER A 243 7.23 9.82 5.08
CA SER A 243 8.56 10.38 5.31
C SER A 243 8.50 11.85 5.69
N SER A 244 7.72 12.63 4.95
CA SER A 244 7.59 14.08 5.12
C SER A 244 6.91 14.42 6.45
N ALA A 245 5.81 13.76 6.78
CA ALA A 245 5.12 13.95 8.06
C ALA A 245 5.76 13.20 9.22
N ARG A 246 6.85 12.46 8.99
CA ARG A 246 7.56 11.62 9.97
C ARG A 246 6.62 10.66 10.71
N LEU A 247 5.68 10.06 9.99
CA LEU A 247 4.73 9.13 10.58
C LEU A 247 5.46 7.87 11.08
N VAL A 248 5.20 7.50 12.32
CA VAL A 248 5.70 6.24 12.89
C VAL A 248 4.62 5.19 12.68
N LEU A 249 4.88 4.25 11.78
CA LEU A 249 3.97 3.14 11.48
C LEU A 249 4.47 1.86 12.16
N GLU A 250 3.64 1.29 13.03
CA GLU A 250 3.98 0.04 13.71
C GLU A 250 4.21 -1.10 12.69
N GLU A 251 5.25 -1.90 12.91
CA GLU A 251 5.59 -3.06 12.07
C GLU A 251 5.81 -2.73 10.57
N VAL A 252 6.16 -1.49 10.25
CA VAL A 252 6.63 -1.10 8.92
C VAL A 252 8.09 -0.71 9.01
N SER A 253 8.93 -1.41 8.26
CA SER A 253 10.34 -1.07 8.12
C SER A 253 10.53 -0.25 6.84
N SER A 254 11.31 0.81 6.92
CA SER A 254 11.68 1.65 5.76
C SER A 254 13.19 1.70 5.62
N VAL A 255 13.68 1.48 4.41
CA VAL A 255 15.11 1.53 4.07
C VAL A 255 15.29 2.27 2.77
N GLY A 256 16.33 3.12 2.71
CA GLY A 256 16.56 4.05 1.59
C GLY A 256 15.78 5.34 1.73
N SER A 257 15.96 6.24 0.77
CA SER A 257 15.29 7.55 0.72
C SER A 257 14.28 7.59 -0.42
N VAL A 258 13.08 8.06 -0.12
CA VAL A 258 12.02 8.23 -1.12
C VAL A 258 12.37 9.37 -2.08
N SER A 259 12.06 9.20 -3.36
CA SER A 259 12.28 10.20 -4.40
C SER A 259 11.14 11.21 -4.47
N GLU A 260 11.50 12.48 -4.57
CA GLU A 260 10.62 13.59 -4.91
C GLU A 260 10.71 13.99 -6.39
N GLY A 261 11.45 13.24 -7.21
CA GLY A 261 11.78 13.61 -8.59
C GLY A 261 10.59 13.82 -9.54
N LYS A 262 9.40 13.39 -9.13
CA LYS A 262 8.14 13.69 -9.81
C LYS A 262 7.62 15.11 -9.52
N TYR A 263 8.03 15.70 -8.40
CA TYR A 263 7.53 16.94 -7.84
C TYR A 263 8.59 18.04 -7.88
N ILE A 264 8.18 19.28 -7.59
CA ILE A 264 9.09 20.44 -7.60
C ILE A 264 10.15 20.40 -6.50
N GLY A 265 9.93 19.61 -5.44
CA GLY A 265 10.78 19.50 -4.26
C GLY A 265 10.52 20.55 -3.19
N HIS A 266 10.95 20.23 -1.97
CA HIS A 266 10.75 21.10 -0.80
C HIS A 266 11.38 22.49 -0.96
N GLU A 267 12.59 22.58 -1.54
CA GLU A 267 13.30 23.86 -1.73
C GLU A 267 12.53 24.82 -2.64
N ALA A 268 12.01 24.33 -3.77
CA ALA A 268 11.24 25.16 -4.69
C ALA A 268 9.90 25.59 -4.08
N ALA A 269 9.26 24.73 -3.30
CA ALA A 269 8.02 25.08 -2.59
C ALA A 269 8.28 26.17 -1.54
N VAL A 270 9.33 26.07 -0.75
CA VAL A 270 9.74 27.10 0.20
C VAL A 270 10.02 28.41 -0.49
N GLN A 271 10.76 28.38 -1.61
CA GLN A 271 11.03 29.60 -2.38
C GLN A 271 9.74 30.25 -2.89
N THR A 272 8.80 29.47 -3.44
CA THR A 272 7.49 29.99 -3.88
C THR A 272 6.74 30.67 -2.74
N ALA A 273 6.72 30.09 -1.55
CA ALA A 273 6.05 30.66 -0.37
C ALA A 273 6.70 31.98 0.07
N LEU A 274 8.04 31.99 0.17
CA LEU A 274 8.79 33.18 0.58
C LEU A 274 8.70 34.33 -0.45
N GLU A 275 8.73 34.01 -1.75
CA GLU A 275 8.54 35.00 -2.81
C GLU A 275 7.15 35.64 -2.75
N HIS A 276 6.10 34.85 -2.50
CA HIS A 276 4.75 35.35 -2.32
C HIS A 276 4.63 36.29 -1.10
N ALA A 277 5.25 35.88 0.02
CA ALA A 277 5.30 36.66 1.24
C ALA A 277 6.22 37.91 1.13
N GLN A 278 7.02 38.02 0.07
CA GLN A 278 8.07 39.04 -0.10
C GLN A 278 9.11 39.01 1.03
N LEU A 279 9.42 37.81 1.53
CA LEU A 279 10.38 37.57 2.60
C LEU A 279 11.56 36.72 2.09
N THR A 280 12.65 36.74 2.85
CA THR A 280 13.79 35.84 2.63
C THR A 280 13.88 34.82 3.76
N GLU A 281 14.57 33.70 3.53
CA GLU A 281 14.75 32.66 4.54
C GLU A 281 15.39 33.19 5.84
N GLU A 282 16.27 34.20 5.73
CA GLU A 282 16.91 34.82 6.87
C GLU A 282 15.96 35.66 7.75
N MET A 283 14.80 36.08 7.19
CA MET A 283 13.80 36.89 7.89
C MET A 283 12.77 36.06 8.64
N VAL A 284 12.67 34.78 8.34
CA VAL A 284 11.65 33.90 8.90
C VAL A 284 12.21 32.97 9.98
N GLN A 285 11.32 32.49 10.86
CA GLN A 285 11.64 31.54 11.92
C GLN A 285 10.73 30.32 11.78
N LYS A 286 11.15 29.18 12.38
CA LYS A 286 10.39 27.93 12.38
C LYS A 286 9.98 27.46 10.99
N LEU A 287 10.77 27.80 9.96
CA LEU A 287 10.51 27.36 8.60
C LEU A 287 10.46 25.85 8.51
N GLY A 288 9.36 25.34 8.02
CA GLY A 288 9.13 23.92 7.79
C GLY A 288 8.29 23.68 6.55
N THR A 289 8.46 22.50 5.97
CA THR A 289 7.64 22.07 4.85
C THR A 289 7.35 20.59 4.95
N ILE A 290 6.12 20.19 4.69
CA ILE A 290 5.68 18.81 4.64
C ILE A 290 4.92 18.56 3.32
N VAL A 291 4.92 17.31 2.89
CA VAL A 291 4.04 16.86 1.80
C VAL A 291 2.70 16.47 2.39
N ALA A 292 1.63 16.97 1.82
CA ALA A 292 0.25 16.67 2.18
C ALA A 292 -0.54 16.20 0.95
N TYR A 293 -1.68 15.57 1.19
CA TYR A 293 -2.60 15.18 0.12
C TYR A 293 -4.00 15.69 0.44
N GLU A 294 -4.51 16.58 -0.38
CA GLU A 294 -5.82 17.18 -0.19
C GLU A 294 -6.58 17.26 -1.51
N ASN A 295 -7.87 16.95 -1.48
CA ASN A 295 -8.77 17.08 -2.64
C ASN A 295 -8.26 16.44 -3.94
N GLY A 296 -7.53 15.33 -3.85
CA GLY A 296 -6.99 14.62 -5.01
C GLY A 296 -5.62 15.12 -5.48
N THR A 297 -5.00 16.07 -4.78
CA THR A 297 -3.74 16.73 -5.18
C THR A 297 -2.69 16.56 -4.09
N MET A 298 -1.46 16.25 -4.50
CA MET A 298 -0.29 16.32 -3.63
C MET A 298 0.15 17.77 -3.51
N LEU A 299 0.37 18.23 -2.31
CA LEU A 299 0.72 19.60 -1.97
C LEU A 299 1.99 19.65 -1.13
N TYR A 300 2.75 20.72 -1.23
CA TYR A 300 3.68 21.13 -0.19
C TYR A 300 2.97 22.12 0.72
N ASP A 301 2.91 21.80 2.01
CA ASP A 301 2.45 22.68 3.06
C ASP A 301 3.69 23.32 3.71
N VAL A 302 3.90 24.61 3.45
CA VAL A 302 5.05 25.39 3.92
C VAL A 302 4.56 26.32 5.02
N ALA A 303 5.17 26.21 6.19
CA ALA A 303 4.83 27.04 7.34
C ALA A 303 6.07 27.75 7.88
N PHE A 304 5.92 28.98 8.30
CA PHE A 304 6.97 29.77 8.96
C PHE A 304 6.38 30.90 9.80
N GLU A 305 7.21 31.44 10.70
CA GLU A 305 6.89 32.63 11.49
C GLU A 305 7.70 33.82 11.02
N HIS A 306 7.07 34.98 10.91
CA HIS A 306 7.73 36.24 10.68
C HIS A 306 7.09 37.34 11.53
N GLU A 307 7.92 38.08 12.29
CA GLU A 307 7.49 39.14 13.21
C GLU A 307 6.34 38.78 14.15
N GLY A 308 6.27 37.48 14.58
CA GLY A 308 5.25 36.94 15.48
C GLY A 308 3.91 36.62 14.81
N SER A 309 3.83 36.64 13.50
CA SER A 309 2.69 36.15 12.70
C SER A 309 3.05 34.80 12.11
N ASP A 310 2.07 33.90 12.05
CA ASP A 310 2.20 32.56 11.45
C ASP A 310 1.74 32.63 9.99
N TYR A 311 2.55 32.05 9.12
CA TYR A 311 2.28 31.94 7.68
C TYR A 311 2.20 30.48 7.30
N GLN A 312 1.18 30.14 6.52
CA GLN A 312 1.02 28.81 5.93
C GLN A 312 0.65 28.94 4.45
N TYR A 313 1.35 28.18 3.61
CA TYR A 313 1.19 28.17 2.17
C TYR A 313 1.02 26.77 1.66
N LYS A 314 -0.04 26.51 0.89
CA LYS A 314 -0.23 25.25 0.18
C LYS A 314 0.11 25.43 -1.29
N ILE A 315 1.07 24.67 -1.76
CA ILE A 315 1.64 24.75 -3.09
C ILE A 315 1.45 23.41 -3.79
N ASP A 316 0.88 23.44 -5.00
CA ASP A 316 0.71 22.24 -5.81
C ASP A 316 2.08 21.60 -6.06
N ALA A 317 2.25 20.35 -5.62
CA ALA A 317 3.53 19.69 -5.63
C ALA A 317 4.05 19.39 -7.04
N LEU A 318 3.16 19.28 -8.03
CA LEU A 318 3.54 18.97 -9.42
C LEU A 318 3.90 20.24 -10.21
N THR A 319 3.13 21.31 -10.01
CA THR A 319 3.23 22.54 -10.84
C THR A 319 3.94 23.70 -10.15
N GLY A 320 4.06 23.68 -8.83
CA GLY A 320 4.60 24.79 -8.04
C GLY A 320 3.64 25.98 -7.89
N VAL A 321 2.39 25.83 -8.32
CA VAL A 321 1.39 26.90 -8.24
C VAL A 321 0.89 27.02 -6.81
N LEU A 322 0.80 28.23 -6.30
CA LEU A 322 0.18 28.54 -5.01
C LEU A 322 -1.32 28.20 -5.06
N VAL A 323 -1.78 27.33 -4.17
CA VAL A 323 -3.17 26.89 -4.05
C VAL A 323 -3.89 27.67 -2.97
N GLU A 324 -3.25 27.85 -1.82
CA GLU A 324 -3.82 28.52 -0.66
C GLU A 324 -2.72 29.24 0.12
N SER A 325 -3.02 30.41 0.64
CA SER A 325 -2.17 31.12 1.59
C SER A 325 -3.01 31.55 2.79
N ILE A 326 -2.52 31.23 3.97
CA ILE A 326 -3.12 31.65 5.24
C ILE A 326 -2.06 32.48 5.95
N GLU A 327 -2.38 33.75 6.14
CA GLU A 327 -1.63 34.62 7.02
C GLU A 327 -2.41 34.71 8.32
N ASP A 328 -1.95 34.01 9.35
CA ASP A 328 -2.63 34.05 10.64
C ASP A 328 -2.30 35.40 11.31
N THR A 329 -3.29 36.24 11.31
CA THR A 329 -3.30 37.53 12.00
C THR A 329 -3.51 37.34 13.52
N THR A 330 -2.92 36.29 14.12
CA THR A 330 -3.00 36.05 15.58
C THR A 330 -2.56 37.30 16.35
N ARG A 331 -1.74 38.15 15.77
CA ARG A 331 -1.43 39.48 16.31
C ARG A 331 -2.64 40.40 16.36
N GLN A 332 -3.57 40.34 15.41
CA GLN A 332 -4.80 41.11 15.50
C GLN A 332 -5.68 40.60 16.65
N LEU A 333 -5.74 39.31 16.86
CA LEU A 333 -6.47 38.71 18.00
C LEU A 333 -5.76 38.96 19.34
N GLN A 334 -4.43 38.98 19.40
CA GLN A 334 -3.66 39.39 20.59
C GLN A 334 -3.64 40.91 20.83
N GLN A 335 -3.87 41.69 19.81
CA GLN A 335 -4.07 43.14 19.89
C GLN A 335 -5.53 43.54 20.12
N LEU A 336 -6.46 42.56 20.10
CA LEU A 336 -7.82 42.85 20.54
C LEU A 336 -7.80 43.26 22.01
N PRO A 337 -8.56 44.29 22.34
CA PRO A 337 -8.69 44.74 23.72
C PRO A 337 -9.02 43.61 24.66
N GLN A 338 -8.34 43.53 25.81
CA GLN A 338 -8.53 42.47 26.81
C GLN A 338 -9.39 42.96 27.99
N THR A 339 -9.52 44.29 28.11
CA THR A 339 -10.32 44.94 29.17
C THR A 339 -11.45 45.74 28.60
N PRO A 340 -12.53 46.02 29.38
CA PRO A 340 -13.61 46.89 28.93
C PRO A 340 -13.16 48.29 28.51
N GLU A 341 -12.18 48.86 29.19
CA GLU A 341 -11.63 50.20 28.89
C GLU A 341 -10.84 50.18 27.58
N GLU A 342 -10.09 49.10 27.29
CA GLU A 342 -9.39 48.95 26.02
C GLU A 342 -10.35 48.76 24.85
N TRP A 343 -11.49 48.06 25.09
CA TRP A 343 -12.55 47.92 24.08
C TRP A 343 -13.25 49.25 23.77
N GLU A 344 -13.44 50.10 24.76
CA GLU A 344 -14.03 51.41 24.58
C GLU A 344 -13.09 52.31 23.76
N ALA A 345 -11.79 52.34 24.05
CA ALA A 345 -10.78 53.09 23.30
C ALA A 345 -10.64 52.53 21.87
N TRP A 346 -10.64 51.22 21.69
CA TRP A 346 -10.57 50.59 20.37
C TRP A 346 -11.82 50.93 19.52
N GLY A 347 -12.99 50.94 20.14
CA GLY A 347 -14.25 51.32 19.49
C GLY A 347 -14.28 52.77 19.06
N GLU A 348 -13.71 53.69 19.87
CA GLU A 348 -13.55 55.10 19.50
C GLU A 348 -12.57 55.29 18.32
N GLU A 349 -11.48 54.52 18.27
CA GLU A 349 -10.46 54.60 17.21
C GLU A 349 -10.94 53.98 15.89
N HIS A 350 -11.71 52.88 15.94
CA HIS A 350 -12.10 52.10 14.77
C HIS A 350 -13.58 52.24 14.41
N GLY A 351 -14.37 52.94 15.21
CA GLY A 351 -15.81 53.08 15.02
C GLY A 351 -16.21 53.60 13.68
N ASP A 352 -15.53 54.68 13.19
CA ASP A 352 -15.81 55.28 11.91
C ASP A 352 -15.53 54.29 10.73
N ALA A 353 -14.53 53.43 10.86
CA ALA A 353 -14.22 52.42 9.86
C ALA A 353 -15.27 51.29 9.81
N TRP A 354 -15.82 50.89 10.97
CA TRP A 354 -16.92 49.95 11.06
C TRP A 354 -18.22 50.54 10.52
N GLU A 355 -18.50 51.78 10.80
CA GLU A 355 -19.68 52.49 10.31
C GLU A 355 -19.64 52.60 8.77
N ALA A 356 -18.49 52.97 8.19
CA ALA A 356 -18.28 52.99 6.76
C ALA A 356 -18.41 51.58 6.11
N TRP A 357 -17.87 50.55 6.75
CA TRP A 357 -18.01 49.19 6.29
C TRP A 357 -19.47 48.70 6.36
N ALA A 358 -20.17 48.98 7.44
CA ALA A 358 -21.58 48.65 7.62
C ALA A 358 -22.48 49.38 6.60
N GLU A 359 -22.19 50.63 6.25
CA GLU A 359 -22.88 51.35 5.16
C GLU A 359 -22.62 50.71 3.78
N GLU A 360 -21.38 50.25 3.52
CA GLU A 360 -21.01 49.70 2.23
C GLU A 360 -21.56 48.28 2.03
N TYR A 361 -21.55 47.43 3.09
CA TYR A 361 -21.87 45.99 2.98
C TYR A 361 -23.15 45.59 3.73
N GLY A 362 -23.76 46.48 4.51
CA GLY A 362 -24.92 46.20 5.35
C GLY A 362 -26.11 45.65 4.55
N ASP A 363 -26.45 46.32 3.43
CA ASP A 363 -27.53 45.88 2.54
C ASP A 363 -27.27 44.47 1.94
N ALA A 364 -26.01 44.16 1.63
CA ALA A 364 -25.62 42.84 1.12
C ALA A 364 -25.75 41.73 2.19
N TRP A 365 -25.43 42.05 3.45
CA TRP A 365 -25.61 41.15 4.59
C TRP A 365 -27.07 40.95 4.93
N GLU A 366 -27.89 42.02 4.86
CA GLU A 366 -29.32 41.92 5.09
C GLU A 366 -30.00 41.05 4.01
N ALA A 367 -29.67 41.27 2.75
CA ALA A 367 -30.15 40.45 1.62
C ALA A 367 -29.71 39.00 1.72
N TRP A 368 -28.46 38.74 2.16
CA TRP A 368 -27.95 37.40 2.39
C TRP A 368 -28.67 36.71 3.57
N GLY A 369 -28.91 37.48 4.66
CA GLY A 369 -29.67 36.99 5.82
C GLY A 369 -31.12 36.65 5.46
N GLU A 370 -31.78 37.45 4.60
CA GLU A 370 -33.13 37.14 4.10
C GLU A 370 -33.13 35.89 3.19
N GLU A 371 -32.13 35.75 2.32
CA GLU A 371 -32.06 34.62 1.38
C GLU A 371 -31.73 33.28 2.08
N TYR A 372 -30.86 33.28 3.08
CA TYR A 372 -30.33 32.06 3.70
C TYR A 372 -30.77 31.87 5.16
N GLY A 373 -31.41 32.86 5.78
CA GLY A 373 -31.80 32.81 7.19
C GLY A 373 -32.69 31.63 7.55
N GLU A 374 -33.74 31.36 6.76
CA GLU A 374 -34.63 30.21 6.98
C GLU A 374 -33.88 28.86 6.84
N SER A 375 -32.88 28.80 5.96
CA SER A 375 -32.05 27.60 5.79
C SER A 375 -31.17 27.36 7.01
N TRP A 376 -30.60 28.42 7.61
CA TRP A 376 -29.80 28.34 8.83
C TRP A 376 -30.66 28.02 10.07
N GLU A 377 -31.86 28.55 10.16
CA GLU A 377 -32.79 28.22 11.24
C GLU A 377 -33.22 26.74 11.18
N THR A 378 -33.57 26.24 10.01
CA THR A 378 -33.87 24.84 9.75
C THR A 378 -32.72 23.93 10.05
N TRP A 379 -31.47 24.32 9.64
CA TRP A 379 -30.26 23.59 9.93
C TRP A 379 -29.94 23.57 11.43
N GLY A 380 -30.09 24.72 12.12
CA GLY A 380 -29.92 24.84 13.56
C GLY A 380 -30.90 23.97 14.35
N GLU A 381 -32.19 23.91 13.96
CA GLU A 381 -33.17 23.02 14.55
C GLU A 381 -32.84 21.52 14.31
N ALA A 382 -32.36 21.19 13.11
CA ALA A 382 -32.04 19.80 12.73
C ALA A 382 -30.77 19.26 13.39
N TYR A 383 -29.78 20.12 13.62
CA TYR A 383 -28.42 19.69 14.02
C TYR A 383 -27.95 20.33 15.34
N GLY A 384 -28.71 21.26 15.96
CA GLY A 384 -28.31 21.99 17.15
C GLY A 384 -27.97 21.09 18.33
N GLU A 385 -28.81 20.08 18.63
CA GLU A 385 -28.54 19.11 19.69
C GLU A 385 -27.28 18.27 19.44
N SER A 386 -26.98 17.97 18.18
CA SER A 386 -25.75 17.25 17.78
C SER A 386 -24.51 18.10 17.99
N TRP A 387 -24.58 19.40 17.72
CA TRP A 387 -23.51 20.36 17.97
C TRP A 387 -23.25 20.59 19.45
N GLU A 388 -24.28 20.68 20.28
CA GLU A 388 -24.14 20.79 21.72
C GLU A 388 -23.49 19.54 22.32
N ALA A 389 -23.91 18.35 21.90
CA ALA A 389 -23.32 17.09 22.33
C ALA A 389 -21.84 16.97 21.89
N TRP A 390 -21.52 17.40 20.67
CA TRP A 390 -20.15 17.43 20.17
C TRP A 390 -19.27 18.45 20.93
N ALA A 391 -19.78 19.65 21.17
CA ALA A 391 -19.08 20.69 21.91
C ALA A 391 -18.81 20.28 23.38
N GLU A 392 -19.75 19.60 24.02
CA GLU A 392 -19.59 19.03 25.38
C GLU A 392 -18.52 17.92 25.37
N ALA A 393 -18.57 16.99 24.40
CA ALA A 393 -17.59 15.91 24.26
C ALA A 393 -16.19 16.46 24.02
N TRP A 394 -16.06 17.46 23.13
CA TRP A 394 -14.80 18.14 22.83
C TRP A 394 -14.27 18.92 24.04
N GLY A 395 -15.14 19.62 24.77
CA GLY A 395 -14.79 20.32 26.00
C GLY A 395 -14.30 19.38 27.11
N HIS A 396 -14.88 18.18 27.23
CA HIS A 396 -14.41 17.14 28.14
C HIS A 396 -13.05 16.58 27.73
N TRP A 397 -12.88 16.28 26.45
CA TRP A 397 -11.62 15.81 25.89
C TRP A 397 -10.49 16.83 26.05
N ALA A 398 -10.73 18.10 25.73
CA ALA A 398 -9.78 19.18 25.88
C ALA A 398 -9.32 19.37 27.34
N LYS A 399 -10.27 19.30 28.30
CA LYS A 399 -9.96 19.36 29.73
C LYS A 399 -9.10 18.20 30.23
N GLN A 400 -9.22 17.01 29.61
CA GLN A 400 -8.39 15.86 29.98
C GLN A 400 -7.00 15.91 29.38
N ASN A 401 -6.83 16.45 28.16
CA ASN A 401 -5.58 16.37 27.42
C ASN A 401 -4.73 17.66 27.48
N PHE A 402 -5.30 18.81 27.85
CA PHE A 402 -4.60 20.08 27.99
C PHE A 402 -4.47 20.59 29.44
N ARG A 403 -4.69 19.72 30.43
CA ARG A 403 -4.29 20.01 31.82
C ARG A 403 -2.83 19.65 32.01
N SER A 404 -1.93 20.57 31.75
CA SER A 404 -0.58 20.60 32.30
C SER A 404 -0.58 21.39 33.61
#